data_a6122d9da0e9bbbefcca04f44f064703
#
_entry.id   a6122d9da0e9bbbefcca04f44f064703
#
_cell.length_a   1.000
_cell.length_b   1.000
_cell.length_c   1.000
_cell.angle_alpha   90.00
_cell.angle_beta   90.00
_cell.angle_gamma   90.00
#
_symmetry.space_group_name_H-M   'P 1'
#
loop_
_entity.id
_entity.type
_entity.pdbx_description
1 polymer ?
#
loop_
_entity_poly.entity_id
_entity_poly.type
_entity_poly.pdbx_seq_one_letter_code
_entity_poly.pdbx_strand_id
1 'polypeptide(L)'
;MAERKKDESGPKLLSGGNPQIPKGEGDGPVQAYIAAMPDWKSEVGRRLDSLVASTVEDVRKAVRWNQPFYGAPDDEGWFLSFRCYTKYVQVQFWRGTELDPVPPKASKHDEVRYLDIHEDDELDEAQLRSWIEQAASIPGAKV
;
A
#
# COMPACT_ATOMS: atom_id res chain seq x y z
N MET A 1 0.55 31.31 15.68
CA MET A 1 0.48 30.92 15.41
C MET A 1 0.52 29.93 15.12
N ALA A 2 0.57 29.98 15.23
CA ALA A 2 0.52 29.27 14.87
C ALA A 2 0.66 28.29 14.62
N GLU A 3 0.64 28.31 14.72
CA GLU A 3 0.69 27.65 14.43
C GLU A 3 0.62 26.74 14.20
N ARG A 4 0.61 26.79 14.27
CA ARG A 4 0.39 26.12 13.90
C ARG A 4 0.46 25.30 13.55
N LYS A 5 0.54 25.38 13.64
CA LYS A 5 0.40 24.87 13.14
C LYS A 5 0.66 23.90 12.55
N LYS A 6 0.84 23.87 12.71
CA LYS A 6 0.90 23.21 12.13
C LYS A 6 0.67 22.45 11.63
N ASP A 7 0.53 22.65 11.91
CA ASP A 7 0.21 22.16 11.43
C ASP A 7 -0.29 21.70 10.98
N GLU A 8 -0.07 22.17 11.70
CA GLU A 8 -0.87 22.03 11.26
C GLU A 8 -1.22 21.44 10.19
N SER A 9 -0.91 21.20 10.06
CA SER A 9 -0.81 20.86 8.68
C SER A 9 -0.66 19.36 8.46
N GLY A 10 -1.69 18.72 8.04
CA GLY A 10 -1.66 17.36 7.63
C GLY A 10 -1.59 16.33 8.77
N PRO A 11 -1.65 15.05 8.42
CA PRO A 11 -1.63 13.97 9.41
C PRO A 11 -0.30 13.86 10.13
N LYS A 12 -0.37 13.38 11.35
CA LYS A 12 0.82 13.05 12.13
C LYS A 12 1.55 11.89 11.48
N LEU A 13 2.88 11.92 11.54
CA LEU A 13 3.69 10.80 11.08
C LEU A 13 4.03 9.91 12.28
N LEU A 14 3.82 8.62 12.09
CA LEU A 14 4.13 7.61 13.10
C LEU A 14 5.56 7.14 12.91
N SER A 15 5.97 6.14 13.68
CA SER A 15 7.30 5.55 13.57
C SER A 15 7.58 5.14 12.13
N GLY A 16 8.77 5.47 11.64
CA GLY A 16 9.16 5.18 10.26
C GLY A 16 8.60 6.16 9.25
N GLY A 17 7.92 7.22 9.71
CA GLY A 17 7.32 8.20 8.82
C GLY A 17 5.99 7.77 8.24
N ASN A 18 5.34 6.78 8.84
CA ASN A 18 4.05 6.29 8.34
C ASN A 18 2.94 7.28 8.74
N PRO A 19 2.15 7.80 7.78
CA PRO A 19 1.07 8.73 8.12
C PRO A 19 -0.01 8.08 8.98
N GLN A 20 -0.50 8.83 9.96
CA GLN A 20 -1.63 8.40 10.77
C GLN A 20 -2.91 8.88 10.11
N ILE A 21 -3.67 7.98 9.51
CA ILE A 21 -4.90 8.30 8.79
C ILE A 21 -6.04 7.51 9.42
N PRO A 22 -7.16 8.16 9.74
CA PRO A 22 -8.31 7.44 10.28
C PRO A 22 -8.78 6.35 9.31
N LYS A 23 -9.27 5.25 9.88
CA LYS A 23 -9.91 4.20 9.12
C LYS A 23 -11.02 4.80 8.25
N GLY A 24 -11.06 4.40 6.98
CA GLY A 24 -12.08 4.91 6.07
C GLY A 24 -12.14 4.11 4.79
N GLU A 25 -13.29 4.16 4.14
CA GLU A 25 -13.54 3.43 2.91
C GLU A 25 -13.36 4.34 1.71
N GLY A 26 -12.92 3.77 0.59
CA GLY A 26 -12.87 4.45 -0.68
C GLY A 26 -11.54 5.13 -0.96
N ASP A 27 -11.52 5.85 -2.06
CA ASP A 27 -10.30 6.48 -2.57
C ASP A 27 -9.83 7.66 -1.72
N GLY A 28 -10.76 8.40 -1.13
CA GLY A 28 -10.40 9.61 -0.38
C GLY A 28 -9.37 9.38 0.72
N PRO A 29 -9.61 8.45 1.66
CA PRO A 29 -8.61 8.17 2.69
C PRO A 29 -7.27 7.69 2.14
N VAL A 30 -7.30 6.91 1.05
CA VAL A 30 -6.06 6.43 0.42
C VAL A 30 -5.26 7.60 -0.14
N GLN A 31 -5.93 8.55 -0.81
CA GLN A 31 -5.24 9.71 -1.35
C GLN A 31 -4.70 10.60 -0.22
N ALA A 32 -5.43 10.71 0.89
CA ALA A 32 -4.94 11.46 2.05
C ALA A 32 -3.65 10.83 2.59
N TYR A 33 -3.62 9.49 2.66
CA TYR A 33 -2.42 8.79 3.11
C TYR A 33 -1.24 9.08 2.16
N ILE A 34 -1.47 8.92 0.86
CA ILE A 34 -0.41 9.08 -0.14
C ILE A 34 0.14 10.52 -0.11
N ALA A 35 -0.75 11.50 0.01
CA ALA A 35 -0.33 12.90 0.08
C ALA A 35 0.53 13.18 1.32
N ALA A 36 0.31 12.44 2.41
CA ALA A 36 1.03 12.62 3.66
C ALA A 36 2.31 11.80 3.75
N MET A 37 2.56 10.90 2.80
CA MET A 37 3.80 10.12 2.80
C MET A 37 4.99 11.07 2.64
N PRO A 38 6.04 10.92 3.47
CA PRO A 38 7.15 11.88 3.46
C PRO A 38 8.10 11.66 2.28
N ASP A 39 8.62 12.76 1.76
CA ASP A 39 9.72 12.79 0.78
C ASP A 39 9.39 11.96 -0.46
N TRP A 40 10.35 11.17 -0.91
CA TRP A 40 10.26 10.33 -2.09
C TRP A 40 9.17 9.26 -1.97
N LYS A 41 8.75 8.93 -0.76
CA LYS A 41 7.78 7.86 -0.53
C LYS A 41 6.41 8.21 -1.12
N SER A 42 6.04 9.49 -1.12
CA SER A 42 4.76 9.90 -1.70
C SER A 42 4.68 9.57 -3.18
N GLU A 43 5.78 9.75 -3.91
CA GLU A 43 5.81 9.39 -5.32
C GLU A 43 5.67 7.88 -5.53
N VAL A 44 6.33 7.08 -4.68
CA VAL A 44 6.17 5.62 -4.72
C VAL A 44 4.71 5.25 -4.48
N GLY A 45 4.07 5.89 -3.50
CA GLY A 45 2.66 5.63 -3.21
C GLY A 45 1.76 5.94 -4.39
N ARG A 46 2.00 7.08 -5.07
CA ARG A 46 1.22 7.44 -6.25
C ARG A 46 1.39 6.41 -7.36
N ARG A 47 2.62 5.94 -7.58
CA ARG A 47 2.89 4.95 -8.62
C ARG A 47 2.24 3.61 -8.32
N LEU A 48 2.31 3.19 -7.06
CA LEU A 48 1.65 1.94 -6.64
C LEU A 48 0.14 2.03 -6.82
N ASP A 49 -0.46 3.12 -6.35
CA ASP A 49 -1.90 3.32 -6.46
C ASP A 49 -2.34 3.33 -7.93
N SER A 50 -1.62 4.06 -8.77
CA SER A 50 -1.93 4.14 -10.19
C SER A 50 -1.81 2.77 -10.85
N LEU A 51 -0.78 2.01 -10.50
CA LEU A 51 -0.55 0.70 -11.07
C LEU A 51 -1.66 -0.27 -10.68
N VAL A 52 -2.07 -0.26 -9.41
CA VAL A 52 -3.17 -1.11 -8.96
C VAL A 52 -4.47 -0.72 -9.66
N ALA A 53 -4.78 0.58 -9.71
CA ALA A 53 -6.02 1.05 -10.30
C ALA A 53 -6.10 0.76 -11.80
N SER A 54 -4.96 0.83 -12.50
CA SER A 54 -4.95 0.55 -13.94
C SER A 54 -4.95 -0.94 -14.25
N THR A 55 -4.61 -1.78 -13.27
CA THR A 55 -4.54 -3.23 -13.46
C THR A 55 -5.84 -3.92 -13.04
N VAL A 56 -6.49 -3.43 -12.00
CA VAL A 56 -7.71 -4.04 -11.45
C VAL A 56 -8.85 -3.04 -11.57
N GLU A 57 -9.72 -3.28 -12.55
CA GLU A 57 -10.88 -2.42 -12.77
C GLU A 57 -11.81 -2.47 -11.56
N ASP A 58 -12.30 -1.31 -11.15
CA ASP A 58 -13.21 -1.19 -9.99
C ASP A 58 -12.60 -1.71 -8.69
N VAL A 59 -11.29 -1.60 -8.55
CA VAL A 59 -10.61 -2.03 -7.35
C VAL A 59 -11.20 -1.34 -6.12
N ARG A 60 -11.40 -2.11 -5.04
CA ARG A 60 -11.86 -1.54 -3.76
C ARG A 60 -10.65 -1.00 -3.02
N LYS A 61 -10.84 0.14 -2.35
CA LYS A 61 -9.78 0.78 -1.59
C LYS A 61 -10.29 1.16 -0.21
N ALA A 62 -9.40 1.14 0.76
CA ALA A 62 -9.71 1.57 2.13
C ALA A 62 -8.42 1.89 2.86
N VAL A 63 -8.54 2.59 3.99
CA VAL A 63 -7.43 2.72 4.93
C VAL A 63 -7.80 1.96 6.18
N ARG A 64 -6.91 1.08 6.62
CA ARG A 64 -7.02 0.31 7.85
C ARG A 64 -5.63 0.28 8.50
N TRP A 65 -5.57 0.45 9.81
CA TRP A 65 -4.30 0.40 10.55
C TRP A 65 -3.24 1.30 9.93
N ASN A 66 -3.67 2.50 9.53
CA ASN A 66 -2.79 3.54 8.99
C ASN A 66 -2.04 3.08 7.75
N GLN A 67 -2.72 2.35 6.85
CA GLN A 67 -2.14 1.99 5.56
C GLN A 67 -3.23 1.76 4.53
N PRO A 68 -2.94 2.04 3.24
CA PRO A 68 -3.88 1.75 2.17
C PRO A 68 -4.03 0.25 1.95
N PHE A 69 -5.27 -0.17 1.71
CA PHE A 69 -5.61 -1.55 1.37
C PHE A 69 -6.34 -1.58 0.05
N TYR A 70 -6.09 -2.63 -0.72
CA TYR A 70 -6.69 -2.82 -2.05
C TYR A 70 -7.31 -4.21 -2.13
N GLY A 71 -8.53 -4.30 -2.64
CA GLY A 71 -9.26 -5.54 -2.78
C GLY A 71 -9.97 -5.64 -4.11
N ALA A 72 -10.22 -6.85 -4.58
CA ALA A 72 -10.94 -7.07 -5.82
C ALA A 72 -12.41 -6.64 -5.65
N PRO A 73 -13.06 -6.16 -6.74
CA PRO A 73 -14.42 -5.61 -6.60
C PRO A 73 -15.48 -6.63 -6.21
N ASP A 74 -15.26 -7.90 -6.52
CA ASP A 74 -16.22 -8.96 -6.26
C ASP A 74 -15.81 -9.84 -5.07
N ASP A 75 -14.89 -9.36 -4.24
CA ASP A 75 -14.38 -10.11 -3.10
C ASP A 75 -14.46 -9.22 -1.86
N GLU A 76 -14.60 -9.80 -0.69
CA GLU A 76 -14.61 -9.06 0.57
C GLU A 76 -13.25 -8.92 1.19
N GLY A 77 -12.26 -9.68 0.72
CA GLY A 77 -10.92 -9.66 1.27
C GLY A 77 -10.04 -8.61 0.62
N TRP A 78 -8.78 -8.62 1.01
CA TRP A 78 -7.78 -7.66 0.57
C TRP A 78 -6.60 -8.42 0.00
N PHE A 79 -6.03 -7.94 -1.11
CA PHE A 79 -4.90 -8.63 -1.74
C PHE A 79 -3.59 -7.90 -1.55
N LEU A 80 -3.64 -6.58 -1.29
CA LEU A 80 -2.43 -5.78 -1.22
C LEU A 80 -2.63 -4.61 -0.26
N SER A 81 -1.57 -4.27 0.46
CA SER A 81 -1.49 -3.02 1.23
C SER A 81 -0.05 -2.53 1.15
N PHE A 82 0.21 -1.29 1.59
CA PHE A 82 1.58 -0.81 1.73
C PHE A 82 1.68 0.19 2.87
N ARG A 83 2.90 0.34 3.39
CA ARG A 83 3.13 1.31 4.45
C ARG A 83 4.56 1.82 4.42
N CYS A 84 4.80 2.97 5.06
CA CYS A 84 6.11 3.59 5.13
C CYS A 84 6.91 3.04 6.30
N TYR A 85 8.18 2.76 6.02
CA TYR A 85 9.22 2.58 7.04
C TYR A 85 10.27 3.65 6.81
N THR A 86 11.27 3.71 7.68
CA THR A 86 12.24 4.80 7.62
C THR A 86 12.95 4.88 6.26
N LYS A 87 13.38 3.74 5.73
CA LYS A 87 14.20 3.71 4.52
C LYS A 87 13.53 3.09 3.31
N TYR A 88 12.27 2.67 3.44
CA TYR A 88 11.59 1.99 2.34
C TYR A 88 10.08 2.07 2.51
N VAL A 89 9.38 1.82 1.40
CA VAL A 89 7.94 1.56 1.39
C VAL A 89 7.78 0.06 1.25
N GLN A 90 7.03 -0.55 2.15
CA GLN A 90 6.82 -1.99 2.11
C GLN A 90 5.48 -2.30 1.45
N VAL A 91 5.52 -3.05 0.36
CA VAL A 91 4.33 -3.57 -0.28
C VAL A 91 4.04 -4.95 0.32
N GLN A 92 2.81 -5.17 0.73
CA GLN A 92 2.40 -6.39 1.44
C GLN A 92 1.40 -7.13 0.57
N PHE A 93 1.77 -8.35 0.15
CA PHE A 93 0.89 -9.24 -0.60
C PHE A 93 0.34 -10.26 0.37
N TRP A 94 -0.96 -10.18 0.64
CA TRP A 94 -1.59 -10.94 1.72
C TRP A 94 -1.62 -12.44 1.46
N ARG A 95 -1.61 -12.86 0.19
CA ARG A 95 -1.45 -14.25 -0.20
C ARG A 95 -0.21 -14.42 -1.06
N GLY A 96 0.87 -13.82 -0.61
CA GLY A 96 2.10 -13.72 -1.41
C GLY A 96 2.70 -15.07 -1.78
N THR A 97 2.52 -16.10 -0.95
CA THR A 97 3.07 -17.43 -1.28
C THR A 97 2.40 -18.08 -2.48
N GLU A 98 1.23 -17.58 -2.89
CA GLU A 98 0.53 -18.11 -4.06
C GLU A 98 0.91 -17.40 -5.36
N LEU A 99 1.77 -16.41 -5.29
CA LEU A 99 2.19 -15.64 -6.46
C LEU A 99 3.43 -16.27 -7.09
N ASP A 100 3.59 -16.08 -8.40
CA ASP A 100 4.71 -16.62 -9.15
C ASP A 100 5.38 -15.49 -9.94
N PRO A 101 6.63 -15.15 -9.65
CA PRO A 101 7.45 -15.69 -8.56
C PRO A 101 6.96 -15.20 -7.21
N VAL A 102 7.31 -15.89 -6.15
CA VAL A 102 6.95 -15.46 -4.80
C VAL A 102 7.72 -14.18 -4.47
N PRO A 103 7.05 -13.13 -3.97
CA PRO A 103 7.77 -11.91 -3.59
C PRO A 103 8.85 -12.19 -2.56
N PRO A 104 9.92 -11.38 -2.56
CA PRO A 104 11.21 -11.80 -1.99
C PRO A 104 11.31 -11.84 -0.48
N LYS A 105 10.48 -11.07 0.26
CA LYS A 105 10.70 -10.95 1.68
C LYS A 105 9.64 -11.72 2.47
N ALA A 106 10.09 -12.62 3.33
CA ALA A 106 9.19 -13.40 4.16
C ALA A 106 8.60 -12.55 5.29
N SER A 107 7.45 -12.96 5.75
CA SER A 107 6.74 -12.36 6.88
C SER A 107 6.66 -13.40 7.99
N LYS A 108 6.33 -12.96 9.20
CA LYS A 108 6.01 -13.91 10.27
C LYS A 108 4.64 -14.56 10.07
N HIS A 109 3.86 -14.10 9.11
CA HIS A 109 2.61 -14.77 8.71
C HIS A 109 2.90 -15.62 7.49
N ASP A 110 2.53 -16.90 7.55
CA ASP A 110 2.97 -17.89 6.57
C ASP A 110 2.65 -17.51 5.14
N GLU A 111 1.48 -16.91 4.90
CA GLU A 111 1.02 -16.62 3.54
C GLU A 111 1.45 -15.25 3.03
N VAL A 112 1.88 -14.38 3.90
CA VAL A 112 2.18 -12.99 3.53
C VAL A 112 3.62 -12.88 3.05
N ARG A 113 3.82 -12.14 1.95
CA ARG A 113 5.16 -11.84 1.43
C ARG A 113 5.25 -10.36 1.13
N TYR A 114 6.45 -9.82 1.25
CA TYR A 114 6.69 -8.38 1.15
C TYR A 114 7.66 -8.05 0.02
N LEU A 115 7.48 -6.85 -0.53
CA LEU A 115 8.48 -6.21 -1.38
C LEU A 115 8.81 -4.87 -0.75
N ASP A 116 10.09 -4.64 -0.42
CA ASP A 116 10.54 -3.37 0.13
C ASP A 116 11.12 -2.52 -1.00
N ILE A 117 10.61 -1.29 -1.13
CA ILE A 117 11.04 -0.36 -2.18
C ILE A 117 11.83 0.76 -1.52
N HIS A 118 13.12 0.88 -1.86
CA HIS A 118 14.01 1.90 -1.34
C HIS A 118 14.07 3.08 -2.29
N GLU A 119 14.64 4.18 -1.83
CA GLU A 119 14.61 5.45 -2.56
C GLU A 119 15.18 5.35 -3.97
N ASP A 120 16.29 4.65 -4.12
CA ASP A 120 16.97 4.57 -5.41
C ASP A 120 16.60 3.35 -6.23
N ASP A 121 15.62 2.56 -5.78
CA ASP A 121 15.19 1.38 -6.51
C ASP A 121 14.42 1.78 -7.75
N GLU A 122 14.67 1.06 -8.85
CA GLU A 122 13.82 1.16 -10.02
C GLU A 122 12.65 0.20 -9.83
N LEU A 123 11.43 0.71 -9.99
CA LEU A 123 10.25 -0.13 -9.88
C LEU A 123 10.13 -0.99 -11.14
N ASP A 124 10.11 -2.30 -10.93
CA ASP A 124 9.79 -3.24 -12.01
C ASP A 124 8.29 -3.30 -12.15
N GLU A 125 7.74 -2.39 -12.96
CA GLU A 125 6.30 -2.26 -13.08
C GLU A 125 5.65 -3.47 -13.73
N ALA A 126 6.36 -4.13 -14.65
CA ALA A 126 5.84 -5.34 -15.28
C ALA A 126 5.67 -6.46 -14.25
N GLN A 127 6.66 -6.63 -13.37
CA GLN A 127 6.57 -7.63 -12.32
C GLN A 127 5.48 -7.28 -11.32
N LEU A 128 5.39 -6.01 -10.92
CA LEU A 128 4.35 -5.57 -9.99
C LEU A 128 2.96 -5.77 -10.59
N ARG A 129 2.79 -5.44 -11.87
CA ARG A 129 1.50 -5.65 -12.54
C ARG A 129 1.12 -7.13 -12.56
N SER A 130 2.10 -7.99 -12.84
CA SER A 130 1.85 -9.44 -12.84
C SER A 130 1.41 -9.91 -11.46
N TRP A 131 2.09 -9.48 -10.41
CA TRP A 131 1.71 -9.85 -9.05
C TRP A 131 0.31 -9.33 -8.70
N ILE A 132 -0.01 -8.10 -9.09
CA ILE A 132 -1.32 -7.51 -8.82
C ILE A 132 -2.42 -8.29 -9.53
N GLU A 133 -2.20 -8.64 -10.79
CA GLU A 133 -3.17 -9.44 -11.55
C GLU A 133 -3.41 -10.79 -10.90
N GLN A 134 -2.34 -11.46 -10.49
CA GLN A 134 -2.45 -12.76 -9.84
C GLN A 134 -3.17 -12.63 -8.50
N ALA A 135 -2.77 -11.64 -7.71
CA ALA A 135 -3.33 -11.46 -6.36
C ALA A 135 -4.81 -11.13 -6.42
N ALA A 136 -5.23 -10.32 -7.38
CA ALA A 136 -6.63 -9.96 -7.53
C ALA A 136 -7.49 -11.11 -8.03
N SER A 137 -6.86 -12.17 -8.57
CA SER A 137 -7.57 -13.31 -9.15
C SER A 137 -7.81 -14.43 -8.15
N ILE A 138 -7.25 -14.32 -6.94
CA ILE A 138 -7.45 -15.33 -5.89
C ILE A 138 -8.20 -14.70 -4.72
N PRO A 139 -8.83 -15.51 -3.86
CA PRO A 139 -9.56 -14.94 -2.72
C PRO A 139 -8.63 -14.12 -1.85
N GLY A 140 -9.09 -12.93 -1.44
CA GLY A 140 -8.31 -12.05 -0.60
C GLY A 140 -8.32 -12.49 0.86
N ALA A 141 -7.44 -11.90 1.63
CA ALA A 141 -7.32 -12.17 3.05
C ALA A 141 -8.25 -11.24 3.83
N LYS A 142 -8.81 -11.75 4.90
CA LYS A 142 -9.57 -10.92 5.83
C LYS A 142 -8.61 -10.31 6.84
N VAL A 143 -8.77 -9.03 7.09
CA VAL A 143 -7.90 -8.29 8.03
C VAL A 143 -8.72 -7.44 8.98
#